data_22a8630b2f6eeb960b53cee227e4d71e
#
_entry.id   22a8630b2f6eeb960b53cee227e4d71e
#
_cell.length_a   1.000
_cell.length_b   1.000
_cell.length_c   1.000
_cell.angle_alpha   90.00
_cell.angle_beta   90.00
_cell.angle_gamma   90.00
#
_symmetry.space_group_name_H-M   'P 1'
#
loop_
_entity.id
_entity.type
_entity.pdbx_description
1 polymer ?
#
loop_
_entity_poly.entity_id
_entity_poly.type
_entity_poly.pdbx_seq_one_letter_code
_entity_poly.pdbx_strand_id
1 'polypeptide(L)'
;MTRRILIVLVGVGLAMFGNSAAWSDDADQAALIKAISGAKITLLQGIAQVAKGTEVPTEAKYEMEDGKLMLSVYTSAKGFDTAAEDNSFNEYGGDATAAAWTPKKEVFTDLKHIARSAQYHTLLSMTKVGIPAIIQKASAQSKVLSVKEKIRGGKPVFEVMVVEGSSIRPIFYDLVTGEPTSS
;
A
#
# COMPACT_ATOMS: atom_id res chain seq x y z
N MET A 1 -49.27 -30.74 12.71
CA MET A 1 -47.93 -30.97 12.14
C MET A 1 -47.39 -29.63 11.68
N THR A 2 -46.63 -28.97 12.51
CA THR A 2 -46.14 -27.59 12.28
C THR A 2 -44.67 -27.66 11.84
N ARG A 3 -44.40 -27.43 10.55
CA ARG A 3 -43.05 -27.37 9.99
C ARG A 3 -42.38 -26.06 10.43
N ARG A 4 -41.36 -26.16 11.28
CA ARG A 4 -40.46 -25.06 11.61
C ARG A 4 -39.45 -24.92 10.47
N ILE A 5 -39.52 -23.79 9.77
CA ILE A 5 -38.51 -23.38 8.79
C ILE A 5 -37.33 -22.78 9.58
N LEU A 6 -36.19 -23.44 9.52
CA LEU A 6 -34.94 -22.96 10.07
C LEU A 6 -34.30 -21.99 9.03
N ILE A 7 -34.41 -20.70 9.28
CA ILE A 7 -33.70 -19.69 8.49
C ILE A 7 -32.23 -19.65 8.99
N VAL A 8 -31.34 -20.21 8.20
CA VAL A 8 -29.89 -20.04 8.40
C VAL A 8 -29.53 -18.66 7.86
N LEU A 9 -29.33 -17.69 8.75
CA LEU A 9 -28.72 -16.42 8.45
C LEU A 9 -27.21 -16.67 8.19
N VAL A 10 -26.84 -16.75 6.92
CA VAL A 10 -25.45 -16.65 6.51
C VAL A 10 -25.05 -15.19 6.73
N GLY A 11 -24.34 -14.94 7.83
CA GLY A 11 -23.71 -13.66 8.10
C GLY A 11 -22.60 -13.45 7.08
N VAL A 12 -22.89 -12.67 6.04
CA VAL A 12 -21.85 -12.08 5.20
C VAL A 12 -21.12 -11.07 6.08
N GLY A 13 -19.95 -11.45 6.56
CA GLY A 13 -19.04 -10.53 7.23
C GLY A 13 -18.64 -9.45 6.23
N LEU A 14 -19.30 -8.28 6.35
CA LEU A 14 -18.80 -7.06 5.72
C LEU A 14 -17.48 -6.74 6.40
N ALA A 15 -16.37 -7.14 5.80
CA ALA A 15 -15.06 -6.59 6.14
C ALA A 15 -15.17 -5.08 5.89
N MET A 16 -15.32 -4.33 6.96
CA MET A 16 -15.20 -2.87 6.92
C MET A 16 -13.74 -2.56 6.59
N PHE A 17 -13.46 -2.39 5.30
CA PHE A 17 -12.22 -1.78 4.85
C PHE A 17 -12.25 -0.31 5.31
N GLY A 18 -11.80 -0.15 6.55
CA GLY A 18 -11.63 1.13 7.18
C GLY A 18 -10.57 1.92 6.44
N ASN A 19 -10.80 3.21 6.35
CA ASN A 19 -9.87 4.31 6.14
C ASN A 19 -8.43 3.88 6.18
N SER A 20 -7.58 4.55 5.38
CA SER A 20 -6.15 4.62 5.66
C SER A 20 -5.98 4.88 7.16
N ALA A 21 -5.97 3.82 7.93
CA ALA A 21 -5.76 3.88 9.35
C ALA A 21 -4.38 4.48 9.52
N ALA A 22 -4.33 5.69 10.01
CA ALA A 22 -3.25 6.02 10.91
C ALA A 22 -3.16 4.80 11.82
N TRP A 23 -1.98 4.23 11.96
CA TRP A 23 -1.64 3.17 12.90
C TRP A 23 -2.06 3.68 14.28
N SER A 24 -3.31 3.43 14.68
CA SER A 24 -3.99 4.20 15.72
C SER A 24 -3.87 3.58 17.09
N ASP A 25 -3.26 2.39 17.17
CA ASP A 25 -3.06 1.69 18.42
C ASP A 25 -1.57 1.33 18.57
N ASP A 26 -0.97 1.65 19.71
CA ASP A 26 0.42 1.31 20.02
C ASP A 26 0.68 -0.20 19.96
N ALA A 27 -0.35 -1.02 20.23
CA ALA A 27 -0.28 -2.46 20.15
C ALA A 27 -0.12 -2.94 18.69
N ASP A 28 -0.85 -2.34 17.74
CA ASP A 28 -0.76 -2.65 16.32
C ASP A 28 0.59 -2.24 15.74
N GLN A 29 1.11 -1.09 16.15
CA GLN A 29 2.45 -0.65 15.75
C GLN A 29 3.52 -1.61 16.24
N ALA A 30 3.47 -1.98 17.52
CA ALA A 30 4.43 -2.92 18.10
C ALA A 30 4.39 -4.30 17.42
N ALA A 31 3.19 -4.79 17.09
CA ALA A 31 3.00 -6.04 16.35
C ALA A 31 3.64 -5.97 14.96
N LEU A 32 3.42 -4.88 14.21
CA LEU A 32 4.01 -4.70 12.88
C LEU A 32 5.53 -4.56 12.95
N ILE A 33 6.06 -3.75 13.89
CA ILE A 33 7.52 -3.58 14.07
C ILE A 33 8.18 -4.93 14.36
N LYS A 34 7.54 -5.75 15.19
CA LYS A 34 8.02 -7.11 15.49
C LYS A 34 7.95 -8.01 14.25
N ALA A 35 6.83 -8.02 13.55
CA ALA A 35 6.58 -8.90 12.41
C ALA A 35 7.49 -8.59 11.23
N ILE A 36 7.80 -7.31 10.98
CA ILE A 36 8.62 -6.88 9.83
C ILE A 36 10.05 -7.45 9.84
N SER A 37 10.56 -7.87 11.00
CA SER A 37 11.86 -8.55 11.09
C SER A 37 11.85 -9.93 10.43
N GLY A 38 10.67 -10.54 10.31
CA GLY A 38 10.44 -11.83 9.64
C GLY A 38 10.21 -11.74 8.14
N ALA A 39 10.10 -10.54 7.56
CA ALA A 39 9.88 -10.37 6.14
C ALA A 39 11.01 -11.01 5.31
N LYS A 40 10.64 -11.82 4.33
CA LYS A 40 11.54 -12.50 3.38
C LYS A 40 11.62 -11.75 2.03
N ILE A 41 10.72 -10.80 1.81
CA ILE A 41 10.68 -9.97 0.62
C ILE A 41 10.67 -8.50 1.03
N THR A 42 11.40 -7.66 0.32
CA THR A 42 11.40 -6.20 0.52
C THR A 42 10.33 -5.55 -0.36
N LEU A 43 9.95 -4.30 -0.04
CA LEU A 43 9.04 -3.51 -0.87
C LEU A 43 9.55 -3.41 -2.30
N LEU A 44 10.85 -3.16 -2.50
CA LEU A 44 11.47 -3.04 -3.82
C LEU A 44 11.41 -4.37 -4.60
N GLN A 45 11.65 -5.50 -3.93
CA GLN A 45 11.53 -6.81 -4.58
C GLN A 45 10.09 -7.13 -4.97
N GLY A 46 9.12 -6.82 -4.10
CA GLY A 46 7.70 -6.97 -4.40
C GLY A 46 7.27 -6.13 -5.61
N ILE A 47 7.67 -4.86 -5.63
CA ILE A 47 7.42 -3.98 -6.78
C ILE A 47 8.05 -4.56 -8.06
N ALA A 48 9.32 -4.96 -8.02
CA ALA A 48 10.02 -5.50 -9.18
C ALA A 48 9.41 -6.82 -9.69
N GLN A 49 8.73 -7.56 -8.81
CA GLN A 49 8.06 -8.81 -9.21
C GLN A 49 6.76 -8.55 -9.98
N VAL A 50 6.02 -7.48 -9.69
CA VAL A 50 4.69 -7.24 -10.25
C VAL A 50 4.62 -6.09 -11.24
N ALA A 51 5.38 -5.01 -11.04
CA ALA A 51 5.43 -3.87 -11.96
C ALA A 51 6.30 -4.20 -13.17
N LYS A 52 5.70 -4.82 -14.18
CA LYS A 52 6.35 -5.25 -15.42
C LYS A 52 5.67 -4.67 -16.65
N GLY A 53 6.45 -4.46 -17.71
CA GLY A 53 5.95 -3.88 -18.96
C GLY A 53 5.48 -2.45 -18.74
N THR A 54 4.20 -2.19 -18.98
CA THR A 54 3.57 -0.88 -18.76
C THR A 54 3.09 -0.68 -17.32
N GLU A 55 3.03 -1.74 -16.51
CA GLU A 55 2.49 -1.66 -15.16
C GLU A 55 3.43 -0.90 -14.23
N VAL A 56 2.94 0.13 -13.56
CA VAL A 56 3.72 1.04 -12.70
C VAL A 56 3.18 1.03 -11.26
N PRO A 57 4.06 1.05 -10.24
CA PRO A 57 3.62 1.05 -8.85
C PRO A 57 3.06 2.41 -8.44
N THR A 58 1.95 2.39 -7.69
CA THR A 58 1.30 3.58 -7.13
C THR A 58 1.32 3.61 -5.60
N GLU A 59 1.44 2.49 -4.93
CA GLU A 59 1.63 2.37 -3.48
C GLU A 59 2.31 1.05 -3.18
N ALA A 60 3.08 0.98 -2.10
CA ALA A 60 3.57 -0.29 -1.55
C ALA A 60 3.58 -0.21 -0.03
N LYS A 61 3.13 -1.28 0.64
CA LYS A 61 3.06 -1.31 2.10
C LYS A 61 3.19 -2.72 2.68
N TYR A 62 3.72 -2.78 3.90
CA TYR A 62 3.49 -3.90 4.79
C TYR A 62 2.32 -3.58 5.72
N GLU A 63 1.53 -4.59 6.03
CA GLU A 63 0.41 -4.49 6.96
C GLU A 63 0.20 -5.82 7.68
N MET A 64 -0.49 -5.76 8.81
CA MET A 64 -0.94 -6.97 9.52
C MET A 64 -2.36 -7.28 9.06
N GLU A 65 -2.57 -8.47 8.51
CA GLU A 65 -3.88 -8.98 8.13
C GLU A 65 -4.06 -10.38 8.73
N ASP A 66 -5.09 -10.58 9.52
CA ASP A 66 -5.37 -11.84 10.24
C ASP A 66 -4.14 -12.40 11.00
N GLY A 67 -3.37 -11.52 11.63
CA GLY A 67 -2.17 -11.86 12.39
C GLY A 67 -0.94 -12.25 11.56
N LYS A 68 -0.99 -12.08 10.23
CA LYS A 68 0.12 -12.31 9.30
C LYS A 68 0.68 -11.00 8.77
N LEU A 69 1.97 -10.98 8.51
CA LEU A 69 2.60 -9.87 7.83
C LEU A 69 2.37 -10.01 6.31
N MET A 70 1.60 -9.10 5.75
CA MET A 70 1.35 -9.03 4.31
C MET A 70 2.22 -7.96 3.67
N LEU A 71 2.59 -8.18 2.42
CA LEU A 71 3.10 -7.16 1.51
C LEU A 71 2.05 -6.93 0.44
N SER A 72 1.58 -5.67 0.32
CA SER A 72 0.70 -5.23 -0.75
C SER A 72 1.42 -4.22 -1.65
N VAL A 73 1.30 -4.42 -2.96
CA VAL A 73 1.78 -3.50 -4.00
C VAL A 73 0.60 -3.11 -4.86
N TYR A 74 0.35 -1.81 -4.98
CA TYR A 74 -0.72 -1.24 -5.81
C TYR A 74 -0.12 -0.72 -7.11
N THR A 75 -0.84 -0.86 -8.20
CA THR A 75 -0.31 -0.52 -9.52
C THR A 75 -1.38 0.09 -10.43
N SER A 76 -0.89 0.90 -11.40
CA SER A 76 -1.63 1.31 -12.60
C SER A 76 -1.18 0.41 -13.75
N ALA A 77 -2.10 -0.34 -14.34
CA ALA A 77 -1.77 -1.41 -15.29
C ALA A 77 -1.21 -0.92 -16.63
N LYS A 78 -1.65 0.26 -17.09
CA LYS A 78 -1.29 0.81 -18.40
C LYS A 78 -0.29 1.97 -18.32
N GLY A 79 0.41 2.14 -17.19
CA GLY A 79 1.38 3.22 -17.00
C GLY A 79 0.74 4.58 -16.76
N PHE A 80 1.59 5.60 -16.58
CA PHE A 80 1.14 6.97 -16.31
C PHE A 80 0.81 7.78 -17.56
N ASP A 81 1.16 7.29 -18.76
CA ASP A 81 0.80 7.93 -20.03
C ASP A 81 -0.65 7.67 -20.44
N THR A 82 -1.32 6.71 -19.82
CA THR A 82 -2.74 6.42 -20.03
C THR A 82 -3.56 7.17 -19.01
N ALA A 83 -4.59 7.91 -19.43
CA ALA A 83 -5.49 8.62 -18.51
C ALA A 83 -6.11 7.69 -17.47
N ALA A 84 -6.41 8.22 -16.28
CA ALA A 84 -6.87 7.40 -15.16
C ALA A 84 -8.19 6.66 -15.46
N GLU A 85 -9.10 7.31 -16.22
CA GLU A 85 -10.39 6.75 -16.66
C GLU A 85 -10.25 5.58 -17.63
N ASP A 86 -9.15 5.51 -18.37
CA ASP A 86 -8.85 4.43 -19.32
C ASP A 86 -7.92 3.36 -18.73
N ASN A 87 -7.47 3.54 -17.48
CA ASN A 87 -6.55 2.65 -16.81
C ASN A 87 -7.28 1.57 -15.99
N SER A 88 -6.54 0.59 -15.51
CA SER A 88 -6.98 -0.38 -14.53
C SER A 88 -6.05 -0.33 -13.32
N PHE A 89 -6.60 -0.47 -12.14
CA PHE A 89 -5.86 -0.41 -10.89
C PHE A 89 -5.90 -1.77 -10.19
N ASN A 90 -4.73 -2.23 -9.78
CA ASN A 90 -4.58 -3.55 -9.20
C ASN A 90 -3.95 -3.47 -7.81
N GLU A 91 -4.27 -4.45 -6.98
CA GLU A 91 -3.52 -4.80 -5.78
C GLU A 91 -2.90 -6.18 -5.95
N TYR A 92 -1.66 -6.33 -5.52
CA TYR A 92 -0.95 -7.59 -5.40
C TYR A 92 -0.62 -7.81 -3.93
N GLY A 93 -1.39 -8.65 -3.24
CA GLY A 93 -1.23 -8.95 -1.82
C GLY A 93 -0.72 -10.36 -1.57
N GLY A 94 0.19 -10.53 -0.62
CA GLY A 94 0.71 -11.84 -0.25
C GLY A 94 1.51 -11.85 1.05
N ASP A 95 1.66 -13.03 1.65
CA ASP A 95 2.41 -13.24 2.88
C ASP A 95 3.90 -12.87 2.68
N ALA A 96 4.33 -11.82 3.38
CA ALA A 96 5.69 -11.31 3.29
C ALA A 96 6.73 -12.19 3.99
N THR A 97 6.30 -13.17 4.80
CA THR A 97 7.17 -14.10 5.52
C THR A 97 7.39 -15.42 4.79
N ALA A 98 6.65 -15.66 3.69
CA ALA A 98 6.79 -16.87 2.88
C ALA A 98 8.18 -16.93 2.22
N ALA A 99 8.71 -18.16 2.03
CA ALA A 99 10.00 -18.37 1.38
C ALA A 99 10.04 -17.83 -0.07
N ALA A 100 8.88 -17.87 -0.74
CA ALA A 100 8.65 -17.23 -2.04
C ALA A 100 7.34 -16.43 -1.93
N TRP A 101 7.41 -15.15 -2.24
CA TRP A 101 6.22 -14.30 -2.26
C TRP A 101 5.40 -14.59 -3.52
N THR A 102 4.20 -15.12 -3.32
CA THR A 102 3.24 -15.46 -4.38
C THR A 102 1.99 -14.61 -4.21
N PRO A 103 2.00 -13.35 -4.71
CA PRO A 103 0.88 -12.45 -4.49
C PRO A 103 -0.36 -12.87 -5.28
N LYS A 104 -1.52 -12.66 -4.67
CA LYS A 104 -2.80 -12.70 -5.35
C LYS A 104 -3.04 -11.33 -5.99
N LYS A 105 -3.39 -11.33 -7.27
CA LYS A 105 -3.80 -10.10 -7.97
C LYS A 105 -5.29 -9.88 -7.77
N GLU A 106 -5.66 -8.68 -7.40
CA GLU A 106 -7.02 -8.16 -7.40
C GLU A 106 -7.11 -6.94 -8.31
N VAL A 107 -8.14 -6.89 -9.16
CA VAL A 107 -8.45 -5.70 -9.99
C VAL A 107 -9.57 -4.95 -9.30
N PHE A 108 -9.38 -3.67 -9.02
CA PHE A 108 -10.40 -2.88 -8.36
C PHE A 108 -11.60 -2.62 -9.27
N THR A 109 -12.78 -2.89 -8.74
CA THR A 109 -14.07 -2.69 -9.41
C THR A 109 -15.00 -1.78 -8.63
N ASP A 110 -14.73 -1.55 -7.34
CA ASP A 110 -15.52 -0.68 -6.50
C ASP A 110 -15.07 0.78 -6.58
N LEU A 111 -16.03 1.68 -6.49
CA LEU A 111 -15.80 3.12 -6.69
C LEU A 111 -14.77 3.70 -5.72
N LYS A 112 -14.72 3.24 -4.47
CA LYS A 112 -13.82 3.79 -3.45
C LYS A 112 -12.36 3.51 -3.77
N HIS A 113 -12.02 2.28 -4.15
CA HIS A 113 -10.66 1.91 -4.53
C HIS A 113 -10.27 2.54 -5.87
N ILE A 114 -11.18 2.54 -6.87
CA ILE A 114 -10.94 3.18 -8.15
C ILE A 114 -10.66 4.68 -7.98
N ALA A 115 -11.49 5.40 -7.21
CA ALA A 115 -11.31 6.85 -7.02
C ALA A 115 -9.98 7.19 -6.34
N ARG A 116 -9.58 6.41 -5.30
CA ARG A 116 -8.29 6.57 -4.64
C ARG A 116 -7.13 6.30 -5.59
N SER A 117 -7.19 5.20 -6.31
CA SER A 117 -6.13 4.79 -7.23
C SER A 117 -5.99 5.76 -8.41
N ALA A 118 -7.11 6.31 -8.91
CA ALA A 118 -7.10 7.35 -9.94
C ALA A 118 -6.46 8.65 -9.43
N GLN A 119 -6.72 9.05 -8.17
CA GLN A 119 -6.04 10.18 -7.54
C GLN A 119 -4.53 9.95 -7.48
N TYR A 120 -4.09 8.78 -7.02
CA TYR A 120 -2.69 8.41 -6.91
C TYR A 120 -2.01 8.39 -8.29
N HIS A 121 -2.65 7.76 -9.26
CA HIS A 121 -2.21 7.76 -10.64
C HIS A 121 -1.98 9.18 -11.17
N THR A 122 -2.97 10.08 -10.99
CA THR A 122 -2.89 11.47 -11.45
C THR A 122 -1.75 12.23 -10.78
N LEU A 123 -1.54 12.06 -9.47
CA LEU A 123 -0.44 12.71 -8.77
C LEU A 123 0.91 12.19 -9.25
N LEU A 124 1.05 10.87 -9.41
CA LEU A 124 2.30 10.24 -9.86
C LEU A 124 2.64 10.53 -11.32
N SER A 125 1.66 10.78 -12.17
CA SER A 125 1.91 11.19 -13.57
C SER A 125 2.64 12.53 -13.69
N MET A 126 2.61 13.35 -12.63
CA MET A 126 3.29 14.65 -12.58
C MET A 126 4.73 14.57 -12.04
N THR A 127 5.14 13.42 -11.49
CA THR A 127 6.47 13.28 -10.89
C THR A 127 7.48 12.71 -11.88
N LYS A 128 8.74 13.10 -11.68
CA LYS A 128 9.90 12.49 -12.34
C LYS A 128 10.55 11.41 -11.48
N VAL A 129 10.09 11.25 -10.23
CA VAL A 129 10.67 10.37 -9.24
C VAL A 129 9.64 9.29 -8.88
N GLY A 130 9.90 8.05 -9.28
CA GLY A 130 8.99 6.93 -8.98
C GLY A 130 9.12 6.42 -7.53
N ILE A 131 8.08 5.72 -7.08
CA ILE A 131 8.03 5.07 -5.76
C ILE A 131 9.30 4.26 -5.42
N PRO A 132 9.89 3.46 -6.33
CA PRO A 132 11.12 2.72 -6.01
C PRO A 132 12.29 3.61 -5.60
N ALA A 133 12.46 4.77 -6.23
CA ALA A 133 13.53 5.70 -5.89
C ALA A 133 13.33 6.33 -4.51
N ILE A 134 12.09 6.65 -4.14
CA ILE A 134 11.74 7.15 -2.81
C ILE A 134 12.00 6.09 -1.74
N ILE A 135 11.59 4.84 -1.98
CA ILE A 135 11.89 3.73 -1.05
C ILE A 135 13.40 3.59 -0.87
N GLN A 136 14.18 3.65 -1.95
CA GLN A 136 15.64 3.53 -1.89
C GLN A 136 16.27 4.67 -1.07
N LYS A 137 15.84 5.92 -1.29
CA LYS A 137 16.30 7.08 -0.50
C LYS A 137 15.99 6.90 0.99
N ALA A 138 14.74 6.55 1.32
CA ALA A 138 14.31 6.39 2.70
C ALA A 138 14.98 5.19 3.40
N SER A 139 15.16 4.08 2.68
CA SER A 139 15.78 2.86 3.20
C SER A 139 17.27 3.01 3.55
N ALA A 140 17.93 4.04 3.05
CA ALA A 140 19.31 4.37 3.44
C ALA A 140 19.43 4.83 4.91
N GLN A 141 18.33 5.28 5.52
CA GLN A 141 18.31 5.85 6.87
C GLN A 141 17.44 5.08 7.84
N SER A 142 16.39 4.42 7.37
CA SER A 142 15.39 3.78 8.21
C SER A 142 14.73 2.59 7.51
N LYS A 143 14.12 1.69 8.29
CA LYS A 143 13.32 0.60 7.73
C LYS A 143 11.98 1.14 7.24
N VAL A 144 11.75 1.08 5.94
CA VAL A 144 10.53 1.56 5.28
C VAL A 144 9.41 0.51 5.42
N LEU A 145 8.24 0.96 5.86
CA LEU A 145 7.03 0.15 5.99
C LEU A 145 6.03 0.39 4.87
N SER A 146 5.89 1.64 4.43
CA SER A 146 5.01 1.97 3.32
C SER A 146 5.45 3.23 2.61
N VAL A 147 5.01 3.37 1.38
CA VAL A 147 5.13 4.59 0.58
C VAL A 147 3.87 4.77 -0.23
N LYS A 148 3.32 5.98 -0.17
CA LYS A 148 2.19 6.43 -0.99
C LYS A 148 2.26 7.94 -1.16
N GLU A 149 1.46 8.46 -2.06
CA GLU A 149 1.27 9.88 -2.22
C GLU A 149 0.19 10.43 -1.29
N LYS A 150 0.32 11.70 -0.95
CA LYS A 150 -0.59 12.44 -0.07
C LYS A 150 -0.59 13.92 -0.40
N ILE A 151 -1.70 14.58 -0.16
CA ILE A 151 -1.74 16.05 -0.10
C ILE A 151 -1.52 16.49 1.34
N ARG A 152 -0.46 17.27 1.57
CA ARG A 152 -0.11 17.83 2.89
C ARG A 152 0.06 19.33 2.78
N GLY A 153 -0.77 20.09 3.51
CA GLY A 153 -0.75 21.55 3.43
C GLY A 153 -0.96 22.10 2.01
N GLY A 154 -1.80 21.44 1.21
CA GLY A 154 -2.08 21.80 -0.18
C GLY A 154 -0.98 21.41 -1.18
N LYS A 155 0.07 20.73 -0.76
CA LYS A 155 1.16 20.27 -1.61
C LYS A 155 1.16 18.74 -1.75
N PRO A 156 1.42 18.20 -2.95
CA PRO A 156 1.57 16.77 -3.14
C PRO A 156 2.94 16.31 -2.62
N VAL A 157 2.93 15.24 -1.81
CA VAL A 157 4.13 14.64 -1.22
C VAL A 157 4.07 13.13 -1.32
N PHE A 158 5.21 12.46 -1.26
CA PHE A 158 5.29 11.08 -0.85
C PHE A 158 5.28 11.02 0.68
N GLU A 159 4.34 10.29 1.25
CA GLU A 159 4.35 9.89 2.66
C GLU A 159 5.02 8.53 2.77
N VAL A 160 6.12 8.46 3.50
CA VAL A 160 6.85 7.23 3.75
C VAL A 160 6.79 6.93 5.24
N MET A 161 6.18 5.80 5.61
CA MET A 161 6.17 5.36 6.99
C MET A 161 7.44 4.56 7.28
N VAL A 162 8.15 4.94 8.32
CA VAL A 162 9.41 4.30 8.72
C VAL A 162 9.42 3.89 10.16
N VAL A 163 10.20 2.86 10.48
CA VAL A 163 10.48 2.45 11.87
C VAL A 163 11.60 3.32 12.42
N GLU A 164 11.36 3.95 13.55
CA GLU A 164 12.34 4.68 14.34
C GLU A 164 12.29 4.22 15.80
N GLY A 165 13.27 3.43 16.19
CA GLY A 165 13.26 2.77 17.52
C GLY A 165 12.07 1.83 17.66
N SER A 166 11.18 2.12 18.62
CA SER A 166 9.96 1.36 18.89
C SER A 166 8.69 2.01 18.30
N SER A 167 8.84 3.03 17.46
CA SER A 167 7.71 3.78 16.91
C SER A 167 7.70 3.76 15.39
N ILE A 168 6.53 4.01 14.81
CA ILE A 168 6.36 4.23 13.38
C ILE A 168 6.08 5.72 13.18
N ARG A 169 6.81 6.38 12.29
CA ARG A 169 6.59 7.78 11.98
C ARG A 169 6.60 8.06 10.47
N PRO A 170 5.89 9.08 10.02
CA PRO A 170 5.98 9.53 8.64
C PRO A 170 7.23 10.39 8.42
N ILE A 171 7.84 10.20 7.27
CA ILE A 171 8.75 11.16 6.63
C ILE A 171 8.17 11.54 5.28
N PHE A 172 8.47 12.74 4.81
CA PHE A 172 7.84 13.27 3.61
C PHE A 172 8.88 13.71 2.60
N TYR A 173 8.59 13.43 1.33
CA TYR A 173 9.37 13.90 0.19
C TYR A 173 8.46 14.69 -0.74
N ASP A 174 8.96 15.76 -1.30
CA ASP A 174 8.26 16.51 -2.36
C ASP A 174 7.98 15.59 -3.54
N LEU A 175 6.74 15.56 -4.01
CA LEU A 175 6.32 14.59 -5.04
C LEU A 175 7.03 14.84 -6.39
N VAL A 176 7.30 16.09 -6.71
CA VAL A 176 7.88 16.46 -8.03
C VAL A 176 9.39 16.23 -8.04
N THR A 177 10.08 16.64 -6.98
CA THR A 177 11.56 16.63 -6.92
C THR A 177 12.11 15.38 -6.24
N GLY A 178 11.32 14.72 -5.39
CA GLY A 178 11.77 13.61 -4.54
C GLY A 178 12.75 14.04 -3.45
N GLU A 179 12.82 15.34 -3.13
CA GLU A 179 13.66 15.83 -2.04
C GLU A 179 12.91 15.80 -0.71
N PRO A 180 13.61 15.56 0.42
CA PRO A 180 13.00 15.59 1.73
C PRO A 180 12.32 16.94 1.99
N THR A 181 11.11 16.92 2.56
CA THR A 181 10.44 18.14 3.02
C THR A 181 10.59 18.28 4.52
N SER A 182 10.71 19.51 5.01
CA SER A 182 10.65 19.78 6.46
C SER A 182 9.31 19.34 7.03
N SER A 183 9.36 18.80 8.22
CA SER A 183 8.20 18.32 9.01
C SER A 183 7.19 19.42 9.27
#